data_5f269f3a5f59347ab830caccc8451089
#
_entry.id   5f269f3a5f59347ab830caccc8451089
#
_cell.length_a   1.000
_cell.length_b   1.000
_cell.length_c   1.000
_cell.angle_alpha   90.00
_cell.angle_beta   90.00
_cell.angle_gamma   90.00
#
_symmetry.space_group_name_H-M   'P 1'
#
loop_
_entity.id
_entity.type
_entity.pdbx_description
1 polymer ?
#
loop_
_entity_poly.entity_id
_entity_poly.type
_entity_poly.pdbx_seq_one_letter_code
_entity_poly.pdbx_strand_id
1 'polypeptide(L)'
;MDKHRRAERTQPPLEGRVVLIDCITLWCTNFFFDLESDTDRALAAVKAEFDRFTAQDATFIFVTNEIGMGGTSENELQRKFTDMQGWMNQYVAARADEVILMVSGIPLTVKNTHS
;
A
#
# COMPACT_ATOMS: atom_id res chain seq x y z
N MET A 1 12.90 -15.45 -7.35
CA MET A 1 12.24 -14.74 -8.44
C MET A 1 11.55 -13.48 -7.94
N ASP A 2 11.69 -12.42 -8.68
CA ASP A 2 11.09 -11.14 -8.34
C ASP A 2 9.64 -11.08 -8.83
N LYS A 3 8.69 -11.22 -7.93
CA LYS A 3 7.27 -11.20 -8.26
C LYS A 3 6.82 -9.85 -8.81
N HIS A 4 7.45 -8.78 -8.32
CA HIS A 4 7.06 -7.42 -8.70
C HIS A 4 7.49 -7.12 -10.12
N ARG A 5 8.68 -7.55 -10.47
CA ARG A 5 9.22 -7.37 -11.82
C ARG A 5 8.43 -8.18 -12.84
N ARG A 6 8.00 -9.37 -12.45
CA ARG A 6 7.19 -10.21 -13.34
C ARG A 6 5.86 -9.52 -13.66
N ALA A 7 5.21 -8.96 -12.65
CA ALA A 7 3.94 -8.27 -12.87
C ALA A 7 4.10 -7.12 -13.84
N GLU A 8 5.19 -6.36 -13.71
CA GLU A 8 5.46 -5.26 -14.63
C GLU A 8 5.59 -5.71 -16.06
N ARG A 9 6.34 -6.80 -16.28
CA ARG A 9 6.63 -7.24 -17.65
C ARG A 9 5.42 -7.81 -18.36
N THR A 10 4.45 -8.35 -17.62
CA THR A 10 3.28 -8.98 -18.20
C THR A 10 2.06 -8.10 -18.23
N GLN A 11 2.16 -6.94 -17.59
CA GLN A 11 1.02 -6.05 -17.42
C GLN A 11 0.72 -5.27 -18.71
N PRO A 12 -0.53 -5.29 -19.18
CA PRO A 12 -0.89 -4.48 -20.35
C PRO A 12 -0.92 -2.99 -19.98
N PRO A 13 -0.94 -2.09 -20.95
CA PRO A 13 -1.09 -0.67 -20.68
C PRO A 13 -2.33 -0.40 -19.83
N LEU A 14 -2.19 0.47 -18.83
CA LEU A 14 -3.27 0.77 -17.88
C LEU A 14 -4.05 2.03 -18.22
N GLU A 15 -3.64 2.74 -19.26
CA GLU A 15 -4.25 4.01 -19.62
C GLU A 15 -5.77 3.88 -19.76
N GLY A 16 -6.50 4.76 -19.06
CA GLY A 16 -7.95 4.77 -19.09
C GLY A 16 -8.63 3.65 -18.32
N ARG A 17 -7.88 2.83 -17.60
CA ARG A 17 -8.43 1.70 -16.87
C ARG A 17 -8.63 2.01 -15.39
N VAL A 18 -9.47 1.22 -14.74
CA VAL A 18 -9.61 1.23 -13.28
C VAL A 18 -8.88 0.01 -12.76
N VAL A 19 -7.94 0.24 -11.85
CA VAL A 19 -7.08 -0.82 -11.31
C VAL A 19 -7.32 -0.93 -9.81
N LEU A 20 -7.69 -2.12 -9.37
CA LEU A 20 -7.89 -2.41 -7.95
C LEU A 20 -6.69 -3.19 -7.43
N ILE A 21 -6.06 -2.68 -6.40
CA ILE A 21 -4.94 -3.34 -5.72
C ILE A 21 -5.42 -3.80 -4.35
N ASP A 22 -5.57 -5.07 -4.17
CA ASP A 22 -5.97 -5.70 -2.93
C ASP A 22 -4.87 -6.67 -2.52
N CYS A 23 -4.00 -6.30 -1.64
CA CYS A 23 -4.06 -5.08 -0.83
C CYS A 23 -2.64 -4.56 -0.58
N ILE A 24 -2.52 -3.35 -0.06
CA ILE A 24 -1.21 -2.77 0.30
C ILE A 24 -0.53 -3.61 1.38
N THR A 25 -1.31 -4.19 2.29
CA THR A 25 -0.77 -5.05 3.34
C THR A 25 0.04 -6.21 2.76
N LEU A 26 -0.49 -6.88 1.74
CA LEU A 26 0.21 -7.98 1.07
C LEU A 26 1.46 -7.49 0.35
N TRP A 27 1.38 -6.32 -0.25
CA TRP A 27 2.50 -5.69 -0.93
C TRP A 27 3.63 -5.44 0.06
N CYS A 28 3.30 -4.84 1.22
CA CYS A 28 4.27 -4.60 2.29
C CYS A 28 4.87 -5.91 2.81
N THR A 29 4.02 -6.94 2.96
CA THR A 29 4.46 -8.25 3.43
C THR A 29 5.52 -8.83 2.50
N ASN A 30 5.26 -8.78 1.20
CA ASN A 30 6.19 -9.32 0.21
C ASN A 30 7.55 -8.62 0.27
N PHE A 31 7.54 -7.28 0.27
CA PHE A 31 8.79 -6.52 0.33
C PHE A 31 9.52 -6.70 1.66
N PHE A 32 8.77 -6.77 2.75
CA PHE A 32 9.36 -6.91 4.08
C PHE A 32 10.16 -8.20 4.20
N PHE A 33 9.57 -9.32 3.79
CA PHE A 33 10.24 -10.61 3.89
C PHE A 33 11.29 -10.80 2.80
N ASP A 34 11.06 -10.29 1.60
CA ASP A 34 12.04 -10.37 0.51
C ASP A 34 13.34 -9.63 0.86
N LEU A 35 13.25 -8.59 1.70
CA LEU A 35 14.41 -7.80 2.10
C LEU A 35 14.83 -8.10 3.55
N GLU A 36 14.58 -9.33 3.99
CA GLU A 36 15.07 -9.87 5.27
C GLU A 36 14.65 -9.01 6.47
N SER A 37 13.43 -8.51 6.43
CA SER A 37 12.83 -7.71 7.50
C SER A 37 13.57 -6.39 7.75
N ASP A 38 14.29 -5.88 6.75
CA ASP A 38 14.90 -4.56 6.79
C ASP A 38 13.82 -3.52 6.48
N THR A 39 13.30 -2.88 7.51
CA THR A 39 12.17 -1.95 7.39
C THR A 39 12.48 -0.79 6.45
N ASP A 40 13.66 -0.19 6.58
CA ASP A 40 14.00 0.99 5.78
C ASP A 40 14.09 0.65 4.29
N ARG A 41 14.74 -0.46 3.97
CA ARG A 41 14.88 -0.90 2.58
C ARG A 41 13.54 -1.33 2.01
N ALA A 42 12.75 -2.06 2.79
CA ALA A 42 11.45 -2.53 2.34
C ALA A 42 10.49 -1.36 2.09
N LEU A 43 10.47 -0.40 3.00
CA LEU A 43 9.62 0.78 2.84
C LEU A 43 10.03 1.59 1.62
N ALA A 44 11.32 1.81 1.42
CA ALA A 44 11.81 2.53 0.25
C ALA A 44 11.44 1.81 -1.05
N ALA A 45 11.55 0.49 -1.06
CA ALA A 45 11.25 -0.31 -2.24
C ALA A 45 9.77 -0.29 -2.58
N VAL A 46 8.89 -0.43 -1.59
CA VAL A 46 7.45 -0.44 -1.86
C VAL A 46 6.95 0.96 -2.23
N LYS A 47 7.53 2.01 -1.68
CA LYS A 47 7.21 3.38 -2.10
C LYS A 47 7.59 3.62 -3.55
N ALA A 48 8.76 3.16 -3.96
CA ALA A 48 9.22 3.30 -5.35
C ALA A 48 8.31 2.54 -6.30
N GLU A 49 7.88 1.34 -5.90
CA GLU A 49 6.95 0.55 -6.70
C GLU A 49 5.61 1.25 -6.84
N PHE A 50 5.09 1.80 -5.74
CA PHE A 50 3.85 2.55 -5.75
C PHE A 50 3.94 3.75 -6.68
N ASP A 51 5.02 4.53 -6.58
CA ASP A 51 5.21 5.73 -7.39
C ASP A 51 5.25 5.38 -8.87
N ARG A 52 5.98 4.31 -9.23
CA ARG A 52 6.09 3.88 -10.61
C ARG A 52 4.76 3.38 -11.15
N PHE A 53 4.04 2.62 -10.33
CA PHE A 53 2.77 2.04 -10.73
C PHE A 53 1.71 3.13 -10.97
N THR A 54 1.65 4.10 -10.06
CA THR A 54 0.64 5.17 -10.14
C THR A 54 1.02 6.32 -11.07
N ALA A 55 2.21 6.28 -11.66
CA ALA A 55 2.62 7.26 -12.67
C ALA A 55 1.84 7.07 -13.98
N GLN A 56 1.21 5.94 -14.17
CA GLN A 56 0.40 5.66 -15.36
C GLN A 56 -0.93 6.38 -15.28
N ASP A 57 -1.46 6.74 -16.45
CA ASP A 57 -2.75 7.45 -16.54
C ASP A 57 -3.91 6.47 -16.39
N ALA A 58 -4.30 6.21 -15.16
CA ALA A 58 -5.37 5.29 -14.82
C ALA A 58 -5.99 5.69 -13.49
N THR A 59 -7.12 5.08 -13.16
CA THR A 59 -7.73 5.24 -11.84
C THR A 59 -7.29 4.07 -10.96
N PHE A 60 -6.71 4.37 -9.81
CA PHE A 60 -6.20 3.35 -8.90
C PHE A 60 -7.02 3.33 -7.62
N ILE A 61 -7.41 2.13 -7.21
CA ILE A 61 -8.12 1.91 -5.94
C ILE A 61 -7.25 0.96 -5.12
N PHE A 62 -6.77 1.45 -3.97
CA PHE A 62 -5.93 0.65 -3.09
C PHE A 62 -6.71 0.27 -1.84
N VAL A 63 -6.65 -1.01 -1.51
CA VAL A 63 -7.23 -1.53 -0.28
C VAL A 63 -6.10 -1.78 0.70
N THR A 64 -6.30 -1.38 1.95
CA THR A 64 -5.31 -1.60 2.98
C THR A 64 -5.99 -1.84 4.33
N ASN A 65 -5.22 -2.29 5.31
CA ASN A 65 -5.69 -2.49 6.67
C ASN A 65 -5.05 -1.44 7.58
N GLU A 66 -5.84 -0.89 8.51
CA GLU A 66 -5.33 0.05 9.49
C GLU A 66 -4.98 -0.71 10.76
N ILE A 67 -3.84 -1.38 10.74
CA ILE A 67 -3.44 -2.28 11.82
C ILE A 67 -2.83 -1.56 13.02
N GLY A 68 -2.40 -0.31 12.82
CA GLY A 68 -1.83 0.50 13.90
C GLY A 68 -2.84 0.87 14.96
N MET A 69 -4.12 0.87 14.64
CA MET A 69 -5.18 1.20 15.59
C MET A 69 -5.48 0.07 16.56
N GLY A 70 -4.99 -1.13 16.28
CA GLY A 70 -5.24 -2.30 17.11
C GLY A 70 -4.35 -2.42 18.34
N GLY A 71 -3.48 -1.45 18.58
CA GLY A 71 -2.56 -1.50 19.69
C GLY A 71 -1.17 -1.97 19.29
N THR A 72 -0.31 -2.20 20.27
CA THR A 72 1.07 -2.57 20.03
C THR A 72 1.31 -4.04 20.33
N SER A 73 2.21 -4.66 19.57
CA SER A 73 2.63 -6.03 19.80
C SER A 73 3.95 -6.05 20.58
N GLU A 74 4.12 -7.06 21.43
CA GLU A 74 5.38 -7.28 22.12
C GLU A 74 6.43 -7.90 21.20
N ASN A 75 6.00 -8.51 20.11
CA ASN A 75 6.90 -9.13 19.13
C ASN A 75 7.58 -8.05 18.30
N GLU A 76 8.91 -8.00 18.36
CA GLU A 76 9.68 -6.98 17.67
C GLU A 76 9.49 -7.01 16.14
N LEU A 77 9.44 -8.20 15.56
CA LEU A 77 9.26 -8.35 14.13
C LEU A 77 7.89 -7.82 13.70
N GLN A 78 6.86 -8.13 14.48
CA GLN A 78 5.51 -7.68 14.18
C GLN A 78 5.40 -6.16 14.34
N ARG A 79 6.09 -5.58 15.34
CA ARG A 79 6.12 -4.13 15.50
C ARG A 79 6.78 -3.44 14.31
N LYS A 80 7.88 -3.99 13.82
CA LYS A 80 8.55 -3.45 12.63
C LYS A 80 7.62 -3.46 11.43
N PHE A 81 6.92 -4.56 11.23
CA PHE A 81 5.98 -4.66 10.13
C PHE A 81 4.81 -3.70 10.29
N THR A 82 4.26 -3.58 11.50
CA THR A 82 3.15 -2.66 11.78
C THR A 82 3.56 -1.22 11.51
N ASP A 83 4.77 -0.85 11.92
CA ASP A 83 5.30 0.49 11.67
C ASP A 83 5.45 0.74 10.18
N MET A 84 6.01 -0.21 9.46
CA MET A 84 6.17 -0.10 8.00
C MET A 84 4.82 0.08 7.31
N GLN A 85 3.85 -0.73 7.70
CA GLN A 85 2.51 -0.66 7.13
C GLN A 85 1.88 0.71 7.41
N GLY A 86 2.02 1.21 8.64
CA GLY A 86 1.50 2.52 9.00
C GLY A 86 2.13 3.63 8.18
N TRP A 87 3.44 3.59 8.01
CA TRP A 87 4.14 4.58 7.20
C TRP A 87 3.74 4.50 5.73
N MET A 88 3.55 3.29 5.21
CA MET A 88 3.11 3.13 3.83
C MET A 88 1.68 3.63 3.64
N ASN A 89 0.80 3.36 4.61
CA ASN A 89 -0.57 3.87 4.57
C ASN A 89 -0.58 5.39 4.54
N GLN A 90 0.28 6.04 5.32
CA GLN A 90 0.39 7.50 5.32
C GLN A 90 0.89 8.01 3.97
N TYR A 91 1.86 7.32 3.40
CA TYR A 91 2.42 7.69 2.10
C TYR A 91 1.36 7.64 1.00
N VAL A 92 0.59 6.56 0.96
CA VAL A 92 -0.48 6.39 -0.03
C VAL A 92 -1.59 7.41 0.21
N ALA A 93 -2.01 7.60 1.46
CA ALA A 93 -3.10 8.53 1.79
C ALA A 93 -2.74 9.97 1.42
N ALA A 94 -1.47 10.35 1.60
CA ALA A 94 -1.02 11.70 1.24
C ALA A 94 -1.15 11.96 -0.26
N ARG A 95 -1.01 10.92 -1.07
CA ARG A 95 -1.07 11.02 -2.53
C ARG A 95 -2.45 10.72 -3.10
N ALA A 96 -3.32 10.10 -2.33
CA ALA A 96 -4.65 9.75 -2.78
C ALA A 96 -5.54 10.98 -2.88
N ASP A 97 -6.45 10.96 -3.84
CA ASP A 97 -7.46 12.01 -3.97
C ASP A 97 -8.59 11.80 -2.98
N GLU A 98 -8.86 10.54 -2.65
CA GLU A 98 -9.92 10.18 -1.73
C GLU A 98 -9.45 9.07 -0.81
N VAL A 99 -9.74 9.18 0.49
CA VAL A 99 -9.43 8.15 1.48
C VAL A 99 -10.70 7.86 2.25
N ILE A 100 -11.06 6.59 2.31
CA ILE A 100 -12.26 6.13 2.97
C ILE A 100 -11.90 5.07 4.02
N LEU A 101 -12.41 5.27 5.24
CA LEU A 101 -12.29 4.28 6.30
C LEU A 101 -13.60 3.50 6.38
N MET A 102 -13.50 2.18 6.34
CA MET A 102 -14.66 1.32 6.48
C MET A 102 -14.83 0.90 7.93
N VAL A 103 -15.97 1.21 8.50
CA VAL A 103 -16.30 0.82 9.88
C VAL A 103 -17.60 0.02 9.85
N SER A 104 -17.49 -1.26 10.13
CA SER A 104 -18.65 -2.17 10.13
C SER A 104 -19.47 -2.08 8.84
N GLY A 105 -18.77 -2.03 7.70
CA GLY A 105 -19.40 -1.93 6.39
C GLY A 105 -19.90 -0.55 6.01
N ILE A 106 -19.68 0.45 6.87
CA ILE A 106 -20.13 1.82 6.63
C ILE A 106 -18.93 2.67 6.22
N PRO A 107 -18.98 3.34 5.05
CA PRO A 107 -17.86 4.18 4.62
C PRO A 107 -17.84 5.51 5.36
N LEU A 108 -16.65 5.92 5.79
CA LEU A 108 -16.42 7.22 6.39
C LEU A 108 -15.34 7.91 5.57
N THR A 109 -15.71 9.02 4.93
CA THR A 109 -14.76 9.77 4.12
C THR A 109 -13.79 10.52 5.02
N VAL A 110 -12.49 10.20 4.88
CA VAL A 110 -11.42 10.83 5.66
C VAL A 110 -10.79 11.97 4.87
N LYS A 111 -10.70 11.79 3.56
CA LYS A 111 -10.11 12.78 2.67
C LYS A 111 -10.85 12.78 1.34
N ASN A 112 -11.13 13.96 0.81
CA ASN A 112 -11.71 14.10 -0.52
C ASN A 112 -11.29 15.44 -1.10
N THR A 113 -10.41 15.40 -2.10
CA THR A 113 -9.89 16.59 -2.74
C THR A 113 -10.73 17.07 -3.93
N HIS A 114 -11.80 16.32 -4.26
CA HIS A 114 -12.67 16.64 -5.38
C HIS A 114 -14.00 17.26 -4.96
N SER A 115 -14.20 17.50 -3.70
CA SER A 115 -15.46 18.07 -3.19
C SER A 115 -15.66 19.52 -3.56
#